data_4d5085dfd96a22f55bfc38326b612ba3
#
_entry.id   4d5085dfd96a22f55bfc38326b612ba3
#
_cell.length_a   1.000
_cell.length_b   1.000
_cell.length_c   1.000
_cell.angle_alpha   90.00
_cell.angle_beta   90.00
_cell.angle_gamma   90.00
#
_symmetry.space_group_name_H-M   'P 1'
#
loop_
_entity.id
_entity.type
_entity.pdbx_description
1 polymer ?
#
loop_
_entity_poly.entity_id
_entity_poly.type
_entity_poly.pdbx_seq_one_letter_code
_entity_poly.pdbx_strand_id
1 'polypeptide(L)'
;MLASNLSRNITAIEADALKVPPSLLGSFDVIASNPPYIPTDDIQSLDKSVRDYEPVSALDGGKDGMDFFNAIAEKWRKLLKPGGNMAFECGKGQATEVRYIMKQHGFADVKVYKDTLGIERVVTGMVG
;
A
#
# COMPACT_ATOMS: atom_id res chain seq x y z
N MET A 1 -17.45 1.20 -9.82
CA MET A 1 -17.22 1.86 -11.10
C MET A 1 -17.26 3.37 -10.96
N LEU A 2 -16.41 4.06 -11.66
CA LEU A 2 -16.38 5.53 -11.63
C LEU A 2 -17.58 6.11 -12.39
N ALA A 3 -18.22 7.10 -11.80
CA ALA A 3 -19.23 7.84 -12.50
C ALA A 3 -18.62 8.65 -13.65
N SER A 4 -19.33 8.76 -14.76
CA SER A 4 -18.82 9.44 -15.95
C SER A 4 -18.41 10.90 -15.70
N ASN A 5 -19.09 11.59 -14.77
CA ASN A 5 -18.76 12.97 -14.42
C ASN A 5 -17.46 13.10 -13.62
N LEU A 6 -16.95 11.99 -13.05
CA LEU A 6 -15.67 11.96 -12.35
C LEU A 6 -14.51 11.59 -13.28
N SER A 7 -14.78 11.06 -14.46
CA SER A 7 -13.78 10.53 -15.37
C SER A 7 -12.79 11.58 -15.90
N ARG A 8 -13.12 12.86 -15.82
CA ARG A 8 -12.19 13.93 -16.23
C ARG A 8 -10.92 13.95 -15.41
N ASN A 9 -11.04 13.67 -14.10
CA ASN A 9 -9.96 13.80 -13.15
C ASN A 9 -9.45 12.46 -12.63
N ILE A 10 -10.05 11.36 -13.09
CA ILE A 10 -9.74 10.03 -12.62
C ILE A 10 -9.57 9.10 -13.81
N THR A 11 -8.44 8.45 -13.87
CA THR A 11 -8.15 7.43 -14.87
C THR A 11 -7.95 6.10 -14.15
N ALA A 12 -8.71 5.08 -14.55
CA ALA A 12 -8.57 3.73 -14.00
C ALA A 12 -7.73 2.88 -14.96
N ILE A 13 -6.73 2.22 -14.41
CA ILE A 13 -5.90 1.29 -15.17
C ILE A 13 -5.75 -0.01 -14.39
N GLU A 14 -5.51 -1.10 -15.12
CA GLU A 14 -5.19 -2.39 -14.51
C GLU A 14 -3.68 -2.56 -14.49
N ALA A 15 -3.12 -2.87 -13.31
CA ALA A 15 -1.70 -3.10 -13.15
C ALA A 15 -1.45 -3.99 -11.93
N ASP A 16 -0.33 -4.72 -11.94
CA ASP A 16 0.09 -5.55 -10.82
C ASP A 16 1.05 -4.76 -9.94
N ALA A 17 0.64 -4.51 -8.70
CA ALA A 17 1.44 -3.73 -7.75
C ALA A 17 2.76 -4.41 -7.36
N LEU A 18 2.88 -5.72 -7.55
CA LEU A 18 4.12 -6.45 -7.27
C LEU A 18 5.16 -6.28 -8.38
N LYS A 19 4.76 -5.71 -9.52
CA LYS A 19 5.62 -5.54 -10.69
C LYS A 19 6.02 -4.08 -10.87
N VAL A 20 6.99 -3.87 -11.72
CA VAL A 20 7.40 -2.51 -12.12
C VAL A 20 6.19 -1.80 -12.75
N PRO A 21 5.89 -0.57 -12.32
CA PRO A 21 4.74 0.15 -12.88
C PRO A 21 4.93 0.47 -14.36
N PRO A 22 3.81 0.59 -15.11
CA PRO A 22 3.90 0.99 -16.52
C PRO A 22 4.57 2.35 -16.68
N SER A 23 5.48 2.47 -17.64
CA SER A 23 6.24 3.70 -17.86
C SER A 23 5.38 4.90 -18.27
N LEU A 24 4.20 4.65 -18.81
CA LEU A 24 3.29 5.70 -19.27
C LEU A 24 2.48 6.34 -18.13
N LEU A 25 2.59 5.87 -16.90
CA LEU A 25 1.85 6.44 -15.78
C LEU A 25 2.25 7.87 -15.42
N GLY A 26 3.50 8.24 -15.71
CA GLY A 26 3.99 9.59 -15.38
C GLY A 26 4.49 9.70 -13.95
N SER A 27 4.41 10.90 -13.39
CA SER A 27 4.91 11.21 -12.06
C SER A 27 3.81 11.79 -11.19
N PHE A 28 3.89 11.53 -9.88
CA PHE A 28 2.84 11.88 -8.95
C PHE A 28 3.39 12.59 -7.70
N ASP A 29 2.54 13.38 -7.09
CA ASP A 29 2.84 14.04 -5.81
C ASP A 29 2.60 13.10 -4.64
N VAL A 30 1.63 12.20 -4.76
CA VAL A 30 1.24 11.25 -3.71
C VAL A 30 0.92 9.91 -4.33
N ILE A 31 1.42 8.84 -3.71
CA ILE A 31 0.98 7.47 -3.97
C ILE A 31 0.41 6.93 -2.66
N ALA A 32 -0.86 6.57 -2.67
CA ALA A 32 -1.52 5.98 -1.52
C ALA A 32 -1.94 4.55 -1.83
N SER A 33 -1.75 3.65 -0.86
CA SER A 33 -2.06 2.24 -1.06
C SER A 33 -2.64 1.62 0.20
N ASN A 34 -3.66 0.78 -0.01
CA ASN A 34 -4.17 -0.15 1.00
C ASN A 34 -3.96 -1.56 0.45
N PRO A 35 -2.72 -2.07 0.50
CA PRO A 35 -2.41 -3.34 -0.14
C PRO A 35 -2.84 -4.53 0.73
N PRO A 36 -2.92 -5.74 0.14
CA PRO A 36 -3.06 -6.96 0.94
C PRO A 36 -1.90 -7.09 1.93
N TYR A 37 -2.21 -7.36 3.19
CA TYR A 37 -1.18 -7.40 4.25
C TYR A 37 -1.31 -8.59 5.22
N ILE A 38 -2.26 -9.49 4.99
CA ILE A 38 -2.44 -10.64 5.88
C ILE A 38 -1.43 -11.71 5.48
N PRO A 39 -0.61 -12.22 6.43
CA PRO A 39 0.29 -13.33 6.12
C PRO A 39 -0.48 -14.52 5.56
N THR A 40 0.08 -15.19 4.57
CA THR A 40 -0.58 -16.28 3.85
C THR A 40 -1.16 -17.33 4.81
N ASP A 41 -0.38 -17.72 5.81
CA ASP A 41 -0.78 -18.76 6.76
C ASP A 41 -1.92 -18.30 7.69
N ASP A 42 -2.14 -17.01 7.85
CA ASP A 42 -3.18 -16.47 8.73
C ASP A 42 -4.54 -16.36 8.04
N ILE A 43 -4.60 -16.50 6.73
CA ILE A 43 -5.86 -16.38 5.99
C ILE A 43 -6.87 -17.43 6.43
N GLN A 44 -6.41 -18.64 6.72
CA GLN A 44 -7.25 -19.73 7.18
C GLN A 44 -7.91 -19.45 8.54
N SER A 45 -7.31 -18.56 9.33
CA SER A 45 -7.78 -18.21 10.68
C SER A 45 -8.80 -17.07 10.67
N LEU A 46 -9.06 -16.45 9.51
CA LEU A 46 -9.99 -15.34 9.42
C LEU A 46 -11.42 -15.78 9.64
N ASP A 47 -12.25 -14.87 10.15
CA ASP A 47 -13.68 -15.09 10.23
C ASP A 47 -14.21 -15.50 8.85
N LYS A 48 -15.12 -16.45 8.86
CA LYS A 48 -15.71 -16.99 7.64
C LYS A 48 -16.31 -15.88 6.77
N SER A 49 -16.96 -14.90 7.39
CA SER A 49 -17.55 -13.77 6.67
C SER A 49 -16.51 -12.98 5.87
N VAL A 50 -15.34 -12.75 6.43
CA VAL A 50 -14.26 -12.03 5.74
C VAL A 50 -13.65 -12.93 4.66
N ARG A 51 -13.31 -14.16 5.01
CA ARG A 51 -12.65 -15.09 4.11
C ARG A 51 -13.49 -15.45 2.89
N ASP A 52 -14.81 -15.60 3.07
CA ASP A 52 -15.72 -16.04 2.01
C ASP A 52 -16.20 -14.90 1.11
N TYR A 53 -16.20 -13.66 1.60
CA TYR A 53 -16.69 -12.50 0.84
C TYR A 53 -15.61 -11.68 0.18
N GLU A 54 -14.36 -11.78 0.66
CA GLU A 54 -13.23 -11.09 0.06
C GLU A 54 -12.39 -12.07 -0.75
N PRO A 55 -11.96 -11.71 -1.98
CA PRO A 55 -11.03 -12.58 -2.71
C PRO A 55 -9.74 -12.77 -1.92
N VAL A 56 -9.18 -13.97 -1.93
CA VAL A 56 -7.90 -14.26 -1.28
C VAL A 56 -6.81 -13.30 -1.77
N SER A 57 -6.82 -12.98 -3.08
CA SER A 57 -5.86 -12.04 -3.66
C SER A 57 -5.93 -10.65 -3.07
N ALA A 58 -7.09 -10.25 -2.51
CA ALA A 58 -7.26 -8.96 -1.85
C ALA A 58 -6.82 -8.99 -0.38
N LEU A 59 -6.52 -10.16 0.16
CA LEU A 59 -6.16 -10.35 1.57
C LEU A 59 -4.72 -10.81 1.75
N ASP A 60 -4.20 -11.63 0.82
CA ASP A 60 -2.94 -12.33 0.96
C ASP A 60 -1.76 -11.39 0.69
N GLY A 61 -1.05 -11.01 1.74
CA GLY A 61 0.15 -10.16 1.68
C GLY A 61 1.46 -10.92 1.54
N GLY A 62 1.40 -12.22 1.29
CA GLY A 62 2.59 -13.05 1.19
C GLY A 62 2.94 -13.73 2.51
N LYS A 63 4.08 -14.39 2.57
CA LYS A 63 4.48 -15.23 3.70
C LYS A 63 4.44 -14.47 5.04
N ASP A 64 4.97 -13.26 5.07
CA ASP A 64 5.03 -12.42 6.28
C ASP A 64 4.03 -11.25 6.24
N GLY A 65 3.23 -11.15 5.19
CA GLY A 65 2.30 -10.05 5.01
C GLY A 65 2.93 -8.78 4.45
N MET A 66 4.21 -8.80 4.07
CA MET A 66 4.95 -7.59 3.68
C MET A 66 5.27 -7.50 2.20
N ASP A 67 4.87 -8.47 1.37
CA ASP A 67 5.27 -8.52 -0.04
C ASP A 67 4.89 -7.25 -0.80
N PHE A 68 3.66 -6.75 -0.62
CA PHE A 68 3.19 -5.57 -1.33
C PHE A 68 3.86 -4.29 -0.83
N PHE A 69 4.09 -4.20 0.48
CA PHE A 69 4.79 -3.04 1.04
C PHE A 69 6.21 -2.93 0.45
N ASN A 70 6.93 -4.05 0.40
CA ASN A 70 8.26 -4.10 -0.19
C ASN A 70 8.24 -3.74 -1.67
N ALA A 71 7.36 -4.37 -2.45
CA ALA A 71 7.30 -4.16 -3.89
C ALA A 71 6.92 -2.71 -4.25
N ILE A 72 5.92 -2.16 -3.56
CA ILE A 72 5.46 -0.81 -3.85
C ILE A 72 6.51 0.22 -3.42
N ALA A 73 7.08 0.07 -2.22
CA ALA A 73 8.11 0.97 -1.75
C ALA A 73 9.35 0.96 -2.66
N GLU A 74 9.72 -0.20 -3.21
CA GLU A 74 10.87 -0.32 -4.09
C GLU A 74 10.58 0.14 -5.51
N LYS A 75 9.51 -0.39 -6.12
CA LYS A 75 9.29 -0.28 -7.56
C LYS A 75 8.45 0.93 -7.95
N TRP A 76 7.52 1.34 -7.10
CA TRP A 76 6.61 2.46 -7.41
C TRP A 76 7.12 3.79 -6.89
N ARG A 77 8.14 3.78 -6.03
CA ARG A 77 8.77 4.99 -5.52
C ARG A 77 9.24 5.92 -6.64
N LYS A 78 9.73 5.36 -7.73
CA LYS A 78 10.25 6.15 -8.86
C LYS A 78 9.18 6.96 -9.58
N LEU A 79 7.91 6.68 -9.36
CA LEU A 79 6.81 7.49 -9.90
C LEU A 79 6.54 8.74 -9.07
N LEU A 80 7.15 8.88 -7.90
CA LEU A 80 6.99 10.07 -7.08
C LEU A 80 7.92 11.18 -7.55
N LYS A 81 7.36 12.38 -7.63
CA LYS A 81 8.15 13.59 -7.86
C LYS A 81 9.02 13.87 -6.65
N PRO A 82 10.15 14.60 -6.80
CA PRO A 82 10.92 15.06 -5.64
C PRO A 82 10.01 15.77 -4.64
N GLY A 83 10.11 15.42 -3.37
CA GLY A 83 9.22 15.92 -2.32
C GLY A 83 7.87 15.21 -2.23
N GLY A 84 7.60 14.25 -3.12
CA GLY A 84 6.37 13.49 -3.09
C GLY A 84 6.29 12.52 -1.92
N ASN A 85 5.07 12.11 -1.59
CA ASN A 85 4.79 11.24 -0.43
C ASN A 85 4.18 9.92 -0.85
N MET A 86 4.56 8.86 -0.14
CA MET A 86 3.90 7.57 -0.22
C MET A 86 3.21 7.28 1.11
N ALA A 87 1.97 6.81 1.05
CA ALA A 87 1.19 6.46 2.23
C ALA A 87 0.68 5.03 2.12
N PHE A 88 0.87 4.26 3.18
CA PHE A 88 0.36 2.89 3.28
C PHE A 88 -0.63 2.78 4.41
N GLU A 89 -1.77 2.15 4.17
CA GLU A 89 -2.58 1.60 5.24
C GLU A 89 -2.04 0.20 5.57
N CYS A 90 -1.96 -0.13 6.86
CA CYS A 90 -1.43 -1.42 7.31
C CYS A 90 -2.31 -2.03 8.40
N GLY A 91 -2.09 -3.31 8.67
CA GLY A 91 -2.79 -4.02 9.73
C GLY A 91 -2.25 -3.68 11.11
N LYS A 92 -3.05 -4.02 12.13
CA LYS A 92 -2.65 -3.85 13.52
C LYS A 92 -1.32 -4.57 13.79
N GLY A 93 -0.39 -3.85 14.39
CA GLY A 93 0.91 -4.42 14.75
C GLY A 93 1.94 -4.43 13.62
N GLN A 94 1.60 -3.92 12.42
CA GLN A 94 2.51 -3.95 11.28
C GLN A 94 3.27 -2.65 11.03
N ALA A 95 2.88 -1.56 11.68
CA ALA A 95 3.44 -0.24 11.37
C ALA A 95 4.96 -0.17 11.52
N THR A 96 5.52 -0.85 12.51
CA THR A 96 6.97 -0.85 12.72
C THR A 96 7.73 -1.46 11.55
N GLU A 97 7.24 -2.58 11.02
CA GLU A 97 7.87 -3.21 9.85
C GLU A 97 7.71 -2.37 8.59
N VAL A 98 6.53 -1.77 8.39
CA VAL A 98 6.29 -0.91 7.24
C VAL A 98 7.19 0.32 7.29
N ARG A 99 7.37 0.92 8.47
CA ARG A 99 8.35 2.01 8.66
C ARG A 99 9.75 1.59 8.25
N TYR A 100 10.16 0.43 8.70
CA TYR A 100 11.50 -0.11 8.40
C TYR A 100 11.68 -0.29 6.89
N ILE A 101 10.69 -0.88 6.23
CA ILE A 101 10.69 -1.08 4.77
C ILE A 101 10.83 0.27 4.06
N MET A 102 10.04 1.26 4.45
CA MET A 102 10.11 2.57 3.80
C MET A 102 11.49 3.21 3.99
N LYS A 103 12.05 3.14 5.19
CA LYS A 103 13.39 3.67 5.46
C LYS A 103 14.46 2.97 4.63
N GLN A 104 14.36 1.66 4.49
CA GLN A 104 15.30 0.89 3.68
C GLN A 104 15.27 1.27 2.21
N HIS A 105 14.10 1.66 1.70
CA HIS A 105 13.95 2.09 0.32
C HIS A 105 14.15 3.59 0.11
N GLY A 106 14.76 4.26 1.09
CA GLY A 106 15.20 5.64 0.92
C GLY A 106 14.17 6.71 1.22
N PHE A 107 13.04 6.36 1.83
CA PHE A 107 12.07 7.37 2.26
C PHE A 107 12.58 8.12 3.49
N ALA A 108 12.38 9.42 3.49
CA ALA A 108 12.70 10.30 4.62
C ALA A 108 11.41 10.70 5.34
N ASP A 109 11.57 11.25 6.54
CA ASP A 109 10.44 11.81 7.31
C ASP A 109 9.29 10.80 7.46
N VAL A 110 9.64 9.57 7.80
CA VAL A 110 8.65 8.49 7.93
C VAL A 110 7.83 8.70 9.20
N LYS A 111 6.51 8.79 9.06
CA LYS A 111 5.56 9.06 10.14
C LYS A 111 4.52 7.96 10.22
N VAL A 112 3.98 7.77 11.43
CA VAL A 112 2.92 6.80 11.70
C VAL A 112 1.72 7.54 12.27
N TYR A 113 0.54 7.20 11.80
CA TYR A 113 -0.73 7.78 12.25
C TYR A 113 -1.64 6.71 12.81
N LYS A 114 -2.32 7.05 13.89
CA LYS A 114 -3.28 6.16 14.55
C LYS A 114 -4.70 6.47 14.10
N ASP A 115 -5.56 5.44 14.15
CA ASP A 115 -6.99 5.62 13.96
C ASP A 115 -7.66 6.12 15.24
N THR A 116 -8.99 6.25 15.22
CA THR A 116 -9.76 6.75 16.37
C THR A 116 -9.70 5.82 17.58
N LEU A 117 -9.32 4.57 17.40
CA LEU A 117 -9.15 3.59 18.48
C LEU A 117 -7.71 3.53 19.01
N GLY A 118 -6.83 4.38 18.50
CA GLY A 118 -5.44 4.42 18.91
C GLY A 118 -4.56 3.35 18.28
N ILE A 119 -5.03 2.68 17.22
CA ILE A 119 -4.29 1.66 16.51
C ILE A 119 -3.52 2.31 15.36
N GLU A 120 -2.23 2.02 15.25
CA GLU A 120 -1.38 2.51 14.16
C GLU A 120 -1.81 1.88 12.84
N ARG A 121 -2.30 2.69 11.89
CA ARG A 121 -2.91 2.22 10.65
C ARG A 121 -2.29 2.79 9.39
N VAL A 122 -1.59 3.91 9.48
CA VAL A 122 -1.06 4.58 8.30
C VAL A 122 0.42 4.92 8.53
N VAL A 123 1.23 4.60 7.55
CA VAL A 123 2.65 4.97 7.53
C VAL A 123 2.91 5.78 6.28
N THR A 124 3.53 6.94 6.43
CA THR A 124 3.87 7.82 5.32
C THR A 124 5.37 8.05 5.26
N GLY A 125 5.86 8.34 4.07
CA GLY A 125 7.25 8.72 3.87
C GLY A 125 7.40 9.62 2.66
N MET A 126 8.48 10.38 2.61
CA MET A 126 8.73 11.37 1.56
C MET A 126 9.99 11.00 0.79
N VAL A 127 9.98 11.25 -0.53
CA VAL A 127 11.20 11.15 -1.36
C VAL A 127 11.86 12.51 -1.48
N GLY A 128 13.18 12.51 -1.51
CA GLY A 128 13.95 13.74 -1.62
C GLY A 128 13.99 14.36 -3.02
#